data_1413a3089b4599e9a9cccef712d3f8fa
#
_entry.id   1413a3089b4599e9a9cccef712d3f8fa
#
_cell.length_a   1.000
_cell.length_b   1.000
_cell.length_c   1.000
_cell.angle_alpha   90.00
_cell.angle_beta   90.00
_cell.angle_gamma   90.00
#
_symmetry.space_group_name_H-M   'P 1'
#
loop_
_entity.id
_entity.type
_entity.pdbx_description
1 polymer ?
#
loop_
_entity_poly.entity_id
_entity_poly.type
_entity_poly.pdbx_seq_one_letter_code
_entity_poly.pdbx_strand_id
1 'polypeptide(L)'
;MTGTSLPPAPDAADFRALAAGSPWRFTTVHLTHRRQGSGGATAEGGPVEAWLDRARHRVVVRTAEGVEVAEGAPYGGAVSGADAGLSRSGAGVVLRPDGLVARRPEDWHLDHGDPMWRDYRWTAMLDPVELCHGVQLSDVTATVLRGRATWAATCRPLVGDGEDWAGGYVPRCGCCPLLDSPAARIYEYGPEDPTLTDSLATVYRVHLDVATGIVVDLTPLDGTEGVSLTNELHDVDDLLVPPQ
;
A
#
# COMPACT_ATOMS: atom_id res chain seq x y z
N MET A 1 19.98 -9.73 22.37
CA MET A 1 19.08 -10.11 21.27
C MET A 1 17.68 -10.30 21.85
N THR A 2 16.85 -9.27 21.85
CA THR A 2 15.45 -9.33 22.27
C THR A 2 14.70 -10.07 21.16
N GLY A 3 14.28 -11.30 21.42
CA GLY A 3 13.49 -12.07 20.46
C GLY A 3 12.18 -11.35 20.18
N THR A 4 11.93 -10.99 18.92
CA THR A 4 10.64 -10.44 18.48
C THR A 4 9.59 -11.54 18.68
N SER A 5 8.73 -11.37 19.67
CA SER A 5 7.61 -12.29 19.89
C SER A 5 6.62 -12.17 18.74
N LEU A 6 6.06 -13.30 18.30
CA LEU A 6 4.98 -13.30 17.30
C LEU A 6 3.79 -12.49 17.85
N PRO A 7 3.20 -11.61 17.04
CA PRO A 7 1.95 -10.95 17.40
C PRO A 7 0.80 -12.00 17.53
N PRO A 8 -0.31 -11.65 18.19
CA PRO A 8 -1.50 -12.50 18.19
C PRO A 8 -1.91 -12.89 16.75
N ALA A 9 -2.46 -14.09 16.60
CA ALA A 9 -2.94 -14.55 15.31
C ALA A 9 -4.12 -13.65 14.85
N PRO A 10 -4.00 -12.96 13.70
CA PRO A 10 -5.04 -12.10 13.18
C PRO A 10 -6.10 -12.91 12.43
N ASP A 11 -7.29 -12.33 12.30
CA ASP A 11 -8.28 -12.76 11.33
C ASP A 11 -8.35 -11.81 10.11
N ALA A 12 -9.28 -12.08 9.19
CA ALA A 12 -9.46 -11.24 8.00
C ALA A 12 -9.92 -9.81 8.32
N ALA A 13 -10.70 -9.62 9.41
CA ALA A 13 -11.13 -8.29 9.84
C ALA A 13 -9.97 -7.50 10.45
N ASP A 14 -9.08 -8.17 11.17
CA ASP A 14 -7.86 -7.58 11.72
C ASP A 14 -6.91 -7.14 10.62
N PHE A 15 -6.71 -8.00 9.62
CA PHE A 15 -5.86 -7.67 8.47
C PHE A 15 -6.37 -6.44 7.71
N ARG A 16 -7.70 -6.36 7.44
CA ARG A 16 -8.31 -5.18 6.82
C ARG A 16 -8.18 -3.93 7.69
N ALA A 17 -8.41 -4.06 8.99
CA ALA A 17 -8.30 -2.94 9.92
C ALA A 17 -6.87 -2.38 10.01
N LEU A 18 -5.86 -3.25 9.92
CA LEU A 18 -4.46 -2.87 9.83
C LEU A 18 -4.17 -2.14 8.51
N ALA A 19 -4.60 -2.69 7.38
CA ALA A 19 -4.47 -2.09 6.05
C ALA A 19 -5.12 -0.69 5.99
N ALA A 20 -6.35 -0.58 6.53
CA ALA A 20 -7.05 0.69 6.62
C ALA A 20 -6.36 1.72 7.52
N GLY A 21 -5.55 1.28 8.46
CA GLY A 21 -4.99 2.11 9.52
C GLY A 21 -3.65 2.78 9.20
N SER A 22 -2.97 2.39 8.14
CA SER A 22 -1.59 2.84 7.87
C SER A 22 -1.39 4.36 7.92
N PRO A 23 -2.30 5.23 7.42
CA PRO A 23 -2.10 6.68 7.48
C PRO A 23 -1.94 7.27 8.89
N TRP A 24 -2.45 6.58 9.91
CA TRP A 24 -2.46 7.06 11.31
C TRP A 24 -1.45 6.33 12.21
N ARG A 25 -0.66 5.41 11.66
CA ARG A 25 0.21 4.55 12.47
C ARG A 25 1.65 5.03 12.57
N PHE A 26 2.08 5.89 11.66
CA PHE A 26 3.42 6.46 11.67
C PHE A 26 3.44 7.82 10.96
N THR A 27 4.45 8.63 11.25
CA THR A 27 4.67 9.95 10.64
C THR A 27 5.84 9.93 9.68
N THR A 28 6.92 9.24 10.04
CA THR A 28 8.12 9.14 9.22
C THR A 28 8.53 7.69 9.02
N VAL A 29 9.08 7.38 7.84
CA VAL A 29 9.69 6.08 7.57
C VAL A 29 10.87 6.19 6.63
N HIS A 30 11.93 5.46 6.93
CA HIS A 30 13.06 5.19 6.05
C HIS A 30 12.98 3.73 5.60
N LEU A 31 13.03 3.49 4.30
CA LEU A 31 12.87 2.15 3.75
C LEU A 31 13.72 1.93 2.48
N THR A 32 14.03 0.67 2.20
CA THR A 32 14.51 0.23 0.88
C THR A 32 13.35 -0.43 0.14
N HIS A 33 13.02 0.08 -1.04
CA HIS A 33 11.99 -0.44 -1.92
C HIS A 33 12.60 -1.18 -3.10
N ARG A 34 11.99 -2.32 -3.45
CA ARG A 34 12.28 -3.09 -4.67
C ARG A 34 10.97 -3.47 -5.32
N ARG A 35 10.90 -3.38 -6.63
CA ARG A 35 9.76 -3.84 -7.43
C ARG A 35 10.23 -4.65 -8.61
N GLN A 36 9.48 -5.72 -8.92
CA GLN A 36 9.69 -6.56 -10.11
C GLN A 36 8.32 -6.84 -10.73
N GLY A 37 8.26 -7.03 -12.03
CA GLY A 37 7.05 -7.48 -12.72
C GLY A 37 6.75 -6.77 -14.01
N SER A 38 5.90 -7.42 -14.80
CA SER A 38 5.42 -6.96 -16.09
C SER A 38 4.39 -5.83 -15.94
N GLY A 39 4.46 -4.88 -16.81
CA GLY A 39 3.41 -3.87 -17.00
C GLY A 39 3.69 -2.51 -16.38
N GLY A 40 4.28 -1.66 -17.18
CA GLY A 40 4.55 -0.27 -16.87
C GLY A 40 6.03 0.08 -16.93
N ALA A 41 6.34 1.24 -17.43
CA ALA A 41 7.68 1.76 -17.77
C ALA A 41 8.69 1.88 -16.61
N THR A 42 8.51 1.16 -15.52
CA THR A 42 9.31 1.32 -14.29
C THR A 42 9.77 0.03 -13.61
N ALA A 43 9.69 -1.13 -14.29
CA ALA A 43 10.35 -2.35 -13.81
C ALA A 43 11.89 -2.28 -13.92
N GLU A 44 12.42 -1.21 -14.46
CA GLU A 44 13.84 -0.97 -14.71
C GLU A 44 14.40 -0.05 -13.63
N GLY A 45 14.90 -0.65 -12.57
CA GLY A 45 15.67 0.06 -11.57
C GLY A 45 15.96 -0.88 -10.42
N GLY A 46 17.20 -0.91 -9.98
CA GLY A 46 17.59 -1.63 -8.76
C GLY A 46 16.80 -1.15 -7.53
N PRO A 47 17.17 -1.63 -6.35
CA PRO A 47 16.56 -1.15 -5.12
C PRO A 47 16.75 0.36 -4.98
N VAL A 48 15.74 1.01 -4.47
CA VAL A 48 15.80 2.44 -4.12
C VAL A 48 15.64 2.61 -2.62
N GLU A 49 16.27 3.65 -2.11
CA GLU A 49 16.17 4.02 -0.71
C GLU A 49 15.30 5.26 -0.58
N ALA A 50 14.36 5.27 0.35
CA ALA A 50 13.36 6.33 0.45
C ALA A 50 13.12 6.79 1.88
N TRP A 51 12.91 8.08 2.02
CA TRP A 51 12.60 8.79 3.26
C TRP A 51 11.27 9.51 3.09
N LEU A 52 10.23 8.99 3.71
CA LEU A 52 8.89 9.60 3.73
C LEU A 52 8.70 10.39 5.01
N ASP A 53 8.31 11.66 4.88
CA ASP A 53 7.84 12.52 5.96
C ASP A 53 6.39 12.94 5.67
N ARG A 54 5.47 12.30 6.35
CA ARG A 54 4.03 12.56 6.21
C ARG A 54 3.62 13.93 6.72
N ALA A 55 4.28 14.44 7.76
CA ALA A 55 3.97 15.75 8.31
C ALA A 55 4.33 16.88 7.32
N ARG A 56 5.33 16.65 6.47
CA ARG A 56 5.73 17.58 5.43
C ARG A 56 5.17 17.25 4.06
N HIS A 57 4.39 16.16 3.91
CA HIS A 57 3.96 15.63 2.63
C HIS A 57 5.12 15.53 1.62
N ARG A 58 6.21 14.92 2.05
CA ARG A 58 7.44 14.85 1.28
C ARG A 58 8.03 13.45 1.30
N VAL A 59 8.45 12.99 0.13
CA VAL A 59 9.31 11.81 -0.01
C VAL A 59 10.59 12.18 -0.75
N VAL A 60 11.72 11.71 -0.25
CA VAL A 60 13.01 11.78 -0.91
C VAL A 60 13.38 10.36 -1.30
N VAL A 61 13.76 10.15 -2.55
CA VAL A 61 14.13 8.82 -3.07
C VAL A 61 15.52 8.89 -3.68
N ARG A 62 16.41 8.02 -3.22
CA ARG A 62 17.74 7.83 -3.81
C ARG A 62 17.70 6.65 -4.75
N THR A 63 17.99 6.92 -6.01
CA THR A 63 18.11 5.94 -7.10
C THR A 63 19.58 5.82 -7.54
N ALA A 64 19.85 4.95 -8.51
CA ALA A 64 21.18 4.88 -9.13
C ALA A 64 21.53 6.15 -9.93
N GLU A 65 20.51 6.87 -10.41
CA GLU A 65 20.67 8.10 -11.23
C GLU A 65 20.81 9.36 -10.38
N GLY A 66 20.44 9.30 -9.08
CA GLY A 66 20.53 10.44 -8.19
C GLY A 66 19.42 10.50 -7.13
N VAL A 67 19.13 11.71 -6.68
CA VAL A 67 18.10 11.97 -5.67
C VAL A 67 16.90 12.64 -6.31
N GLU A 68 15.75 12.06 -6.11
CA GLU A 68 14.45 12.58 -6.55
C GLU A 68 13.63 13.02 -5.33
N VAL A 69 12.82 14.05 -5.48
CA VAL A 69 11.94 14.54 -4.42
C VAL A 69 10.52 14.67 -4.99
N ALA A 70 9.55 14.10 -4.28
CA ALA A 70 8.14 14.34 -4.55
C ALA A 70 7.47 14.97 -3.32
N GLU A 71 6.60 15.93 -3.56
CA GLU A 71 5.90 16.69 -2.51
C GLU A 71 4.42 16.84 -2.84
N GLY A 72 3.59 16.97 -1.81
CA GLY A 72 2.16 17.16 -1.93
C GLY A 72 1.37 15.87 -2.11
N ALA A 73 0.09 16.02 -2.44
CA ALA A 73 -0.82 14.91 -2.68
C ALA A 73 -0.51 14.18 -4.00
N PRO A 74 -0.93 12.91 -4.16
CA PRO A 74 -0.56 12.06 -5.29
C PRO A 74 -0.82 12.65 -6.68
N TYR A 75 -1.87 13.43 -6.82
CA TYR A 75 -2.28 14.01 -8.11
C TYR A 75 -2.10 15.53 -8.19
N GLY A 76 -1.20 16.09 -7.40
CA GLY A 76 -0.81 17.51 -7.52
C GLY A 76 -1.85 18.51 -7.06
N GLY A 77 -2.83 18.10 -6.29
CA GLY A 77 -3.67 19.02 -5.54
C GLY A 77 -2.79 19.81 -4.58
N ALA A 78 -2.79 21.15 -4.69
CA ALA A 78 -2.10 21.99 -3.72
C ALA A 78 -2.81 21.81 -2.37
N VAL A 79 -2.34 20.87 -1.56
CA VAL A 79 -2.73 20.83 -0.14
C VAL A 79 -2.08 22.06 0.48
N SER A 80 -2.88 23.06 0.82
CA SER A 80 -2.36 24.20 1.58
C SER A 80 -1.77 23.65 2.88
N GLY A 81 -0.61 24.13 3.32
CA GLY A 81 0.08 23.61 4.50
C GLY A 81 -0.78 23.62 5.78
N ALA A 82 -1.89 24.38 5.80
CA ALA A 82 -2.90 24.36 6.85
C ALA A 82 -3.80 23.12 6.80
N ASP A 83 -4.15 22.63 5.61
CA ASP A 83 -5.03 21.46 5.44
C ASP A 83 -4.26 20.14 5.61
N ALA A 84 -2.98 20.12 5.25
CA ALA A 84 -2.11 18.95 5.42
C ALA A 84 -2.00 18.50 6.89
N GLY A 85 -1.93 19.44 7.82
CA GLY A 85 -1.87 19.17 9.26
C GLY A 85 -3.21 18.74 9.86
N LEU A 86 -4.33 19.20 9.32
CA LEU A 86 -5.67 18.92 9.83
C LEU A 86 -6.13 17.49 9.46
N SER A 87 -5.77 16.99 8.29
CA SER A 87 -6.28 15.75 7.77
C SER A 87 -5.70 14.49 8.47
N ARG A 88 -4.50 14.58 9.04
CA ARG A 88 -3.88 13.48 9.79
C ARG A 88 -4.07 13.56 11.32
N SER A 89 -4.72 14.59 11.81
CA SER A 89 -4.98 14.79 13.26
C SER A 89 -5.91 13.73 13.88
N GLY A 90 -6.29 12.70 13.13
CA GLY A 90 -7.19 11.64 13.59
C GLY A 90 -8.66 12.09 13.72
N ALA A 91 -9.00 13.31 13.29
CA ALA A 91 -10.37 13.78 13.26
C ALA A 91 -11.22 12.87 12.37
N GLY A 92 -12.23 12.25 12.95
CA GLY A 92 -13.15 11.34 12.24
C GLY A 92 -12.69 9.89 12.10
N VAL A 93 -11.43 9.53 12.42
CA VAL A 93 -11.05 8.12 12.49
C VAL A 93 -11.65 7.47 13.73
N VAL A 94 -12.25 6.30 13.56
CA VAL A 94 -12.77 5.50 14.67
C VAL A 94 -11.86 4.30 14.89
N LEU A 95 -11.31 4.18 16.08
CA LEU A 95 -10.46 3.07 16.46
C LEU A 95 -11.25 1.98 17.20
N ARG A 96 -10.84 0.74 17.02
CA ARG A 96 -11.22 -0.42 17.81
C ARG A 96 -10.53 -0.37 19.20
N PRO A 97 -10.97 -1.15 20.20
CA PRO A 97 -10.30 -1.23 21.50
C PRO A 97 -8.83 -1.68 21.44
N ASP A 98 -8.45 -2.42 20.41
CA ASP A 98 -7.08 -2.90 20.14
C ASP A 98 -6.20 -1.88 19.41
N GLY A 99 -6.75 -0.68 19.11
CA GLY A 99 -6.05 0.40 18.41
C GLY A 99 -6.03 0.28 16.89
N LEU A 100 -6.64 -0.76 16.32
CA LEU A 100 -6.84 -0.86 14.88
C LEU A 100 -7.98 0.06 14.41
N VAL A 101 -7.97 0.43 13.13
CA VAL A 101 -9.02 1.28 12.56
C VAL A 101 -10.31 0.48 12.35
N ALA A 102 -11.38 0.91 13.00
CA ALA A 102 -12.73 0.42 12.76
C ALA A 102 -13.39 1.10 11.56
N ARG A 103 -13.15 2.41 11.40
CA ARG A 103 -13.71 3.20 10.31
C ARG A 103 -12.80 4.39 10.00
N ARG A 104 -12.54 4.59 8.71
CA ARG A 104 -11.85 5.78 8.20
C ARG A 104 -12.79 6.98 8.17
N PRO A 105 -12.27 8.22 8.20
CA PRO A 105 -13.08 9.41 7.91
C PRO A 105 -13.73 9.29 6.52
N GLU A 106 -14.98 9.75 6.39
CA GLU A 106 -15.71 9.71 5.11
C GLU A 106 -15.11 10.65 4.06
N ASP A 107 -14.47 11.72 4.51
CA ASP A 107 -13.79 12.73 3.69
C ASP A 107 -12.31 12.42 3.42
N TRP A 108 -11.85 11.21 3.77
CA TRP A 108 -10.48 10.79 3.46
C TRP A 108 -10.33 10.46 1.97
N HIS A 109 -9.94 11.46 1.22
CA HIS A 109 -9.73 11.40 -0.22
C HIS A 109 -8.26 11.18 -0.60
N LEU A 110 -8.03 10.98 -1.91
CA LEU A 110 -6.68 10.87 -2.48
C LEU A 110 -5.80 12.09 -2.20
N ASP A 111 -6.43 13.27 -2.06
CA ASP A 111 -5.74 14.54 -1.76
C ASP A 111 -5.00 14.54 -0.41
N HIS A 112 -5.36 13.60 0.48
CA HIS A 112 -4.68 13.39 1.76
C HIS A 112 -3.66 12.26 1.72
N GLY A 113 -3.48 11.63 0.56
CA GLY A 113 -2.54 10.52 0.37
C GLY A 113 -1.07 10.93 0.50
N ASP A 114 -0.21 9.93 0.60
CA ASP A 114 1.24 10.11 0.61
C ASP A 114 1.74 10.63 -0.74
N PRO A 115 2.84 11.41 -0.78
CA PRO A 115 3.43 11.85 -2.04
C PRO A 115 3.72 10.67 -2.96
N MET A 116 3.33 10.80 -4.23
CA MET A 116 3.52 9.78 -5.23
C MET A 116 4.91 9.88 -5.84
N TRP A 117 5.64 8.76 -5.81
CA TRP A 117 6.88 8.62 -6.55
C TRP A 117 6.66 7.64 -7.71
N ARG A 118 6.88 8.11 -8.94
CA ARG A 118 6.69 7.41 -10.23
C ARG A 118 5.24 7.04 -10.55
N ASP A 119 4.59 6.20 -9.75
CA ASP A 119 3.21 5.76 -9.99
C ASP A 119 2.41 5.59 -8.67
N TYR A 120 1.09 5.41 -8.81
CA TYR A 120 0.20 5.34 -7.66
C TYR A 120 0.38 4.07 -6.81
N ARG A 121 0.96 3.01 -7.34
CA ARG A 121 1.26 1.79 -6.55
C ARG A 121 2.19 2.09 -5.38
N TRP A 122 3.08 3.08 -5.56
CA TRP A 122 3.89 3.61 -4.46
C TRP A 122 3.02 4.07 -3.28
N THR A 123 1.99 4.87 -3.55
CA THR A 123 1.05 5.34 -2.52
C THR A 123 0.19 4.20 -1.98
N ALA A 124 -0.24 3.29 -2.86
CA ALA A 124 -1.05 2.14 -2.48
C ALA A 124 -0.32 1.16 -1.55
N MET A 125 1.00 1.00 -1.67
CA MET A 125 1.75 0.17 -0.72
C MET A 125 1.93 0.84 0.65
N LEU A 126 1.94 2.17 0.71
CA LEU A 126 2.05 2.95 1.95
C LEU A 126 0.71 3.08 2.67
N ASP A 127 -0.40 3.14 1.94
CA ASP A 127 -1.77 3.16 2.44
C ASP A 127 -2.61 2.10 1.68
N PRO A 128 -2.52 0.82 2.07
CA PRO A 128 -3.08 -0.29 1.31
C PRO A 128 -4.59 -0.48 1.53
N VAL A 129 -5.36 0.60 1.52
CA VAL A 129 -6.82 0.57 1.69
C VAL A 129 -7.53 -0.25 0.61
N GLU A 130 -6.92 -0.43 -0.55
CA GLU A 130 -7.41 -1.31 -1.61
C GLU A 130 -7.63 -2.76 -1.16
N LEU A 131 -6.93 -3.20 -0.09
CA LEU A 131 -7.11 -4.54 0.48
C LEU A 131 -8.36 -4.66 1.37
N CYS A 132 -9.06 -3.55 1.62
CA CYS A 132 -10.20 -3.53 2.53
C CYS A 132 -11.51 -3.98 1.87
N HIS A 133 -11.65 -3.78 0.56
CA HIS A 133 -12.90 -4.01 -0.18
C HIS A 133 -12.64 -4.80 -1.46
N GLY A 134 -13.60 -5.67 -1.83
CA GLY A 134 -13.52 -6.45 -3.06
C GLY A 134 -12.33 -7.41 -3.15
N VAL A 135 -11.73 -7.75 -2.01
CA VAL A 135 -10.64 -8.72 -1.92
C VAL A 135 -11.05 -9.87 -0.99
N GLN A 136 -11.06 -11.08 -1.54
CA GLN A 136 -11.23 -12.28 -0.74
C GLN A 136 -9.90 -12.58 -0.02
N LEU A 137 -9.95 -12.66 1.32
CA LEU A 137 -8.80 -12.98 2.15
C LEU A 137 -8.89 -14.42 2.64
N SER A 138 -7.77 -15.13 2.57
CA SER A 138 -7.59 -16.46 3.19
C SER A 138 -6.18 -16.58 3.78
N ASP A 139 -5.94 -17.64 4.53
CA ASP A 139 -4.63 -17.98 5.14
C ASP A 139 -4.01 -16.80 5.90
N VAL A 140 -4.84 -16.08 6.66
CA VAL A 140 -4.37 -14.94 7.46
C VAL A 140 -3.52 -15.46 8.62
N THR A 141 -2.29 -14.99 8.72
CA THR A 141 -1.31 -15.50 9.68
C THR A 141 -0.43 -14.39 10.23
N ALA A 142 0.05 -14.56 11.47
CA ALA A 142 1.12 -13.76 12.04
C ALA A 142 2.48 -14.40 11.72
N THR A 143 3.45 -13.58 11.34
CA THR A 143 4.81 -14.06 11.05
C THR A 143 5.84 -12.97 11.38
N VAL A 144 7.11 -13.30 11.23
CA VAL A 144 8.22 -12.34 11.31
C VAL A 144 8.92 -12.30 9.96
N LEU A 145 9.00 -11.12 9.37
CA LEU A 145 9.68 -10.89 8.11
C LEU A 145 10.76 -9.83 8.31
N ARG A 146 12.01 -10.13 7.95
CA ARG A 146 13.16 -9.22 8.13
C ARG A 146 13.27 -8.62 9.54
N GLY A 147 13.00 -9.46 10.57
CA GLY A 147 13.07 -9.05 11.98
C GLY A 147 11.86 -8.26 12.50
N ARG A 148 10.86 -7.99 11.67
CA ARG A 148 9.65 -7.23 12.03
C ARG A 148 8.42 -8.13 12.10
N ALA A 149 7.54 -7.86 13.05
CA ALA A 149 6.24 -8.53 13.15
C ALA A 149 5.37 -8.14 11.95
N THR A 150 4.83 -9.14 11.23
CA THR A 150 3.97 -8.94 10.08
C THR A 150 2.73 -9.80 10.15
N TRP A 151 1.67 -9.33 9.54
CA TRP A 151 0.51 -10.14 9.20
C TRP A 151 0.49 -10.41 7.71
N ALA A 152 0.25 -11.66 7.35
CA ALA A 152 0.23 -12.11 5.98
C ALA A 152 -1.14 -12.67 5.62
N ALA A 153 -1.60 -12.41 4.40
CA ALA A 153 -2.84 -12.97 3.85
C ALA A 153 -2.67 -13.37 2.39
N THR A 154 -3.42 -14.38 1.98
CA THR A 154 -3.67 -14.69 0.57
C THR A 154 -4.82 -13.80 0.11
N CYS A 155 -4.57 -12.97 -0.89
CA CYS A 155 -5.49 -11.94 -1.40
C CYS A 155 -5.91 -12.27 -2.83
N ARG A 156 -7.21 -12.43 -3.06
CA ARG A 156 -7.82 -12.62 -4.38
C ARG A 156 -8.72 -11.43 -4.69
N PRO A 157 -8.34 -10.53 -5.62
CA PRO A 157 -9.23 -9.50 -6.12
C PRO A 157 -10.46 -10.10 -6.80
N LEU A 158 -11.64 -9.56 -6.49
CA LEU A 158 -12.92 -10.03 -7.02
C LEU A 158 -13.41 -9.12 -8.14
N VAL A 159 -13.95 -9.72 -9.20
CA VAL A 159 -14.72 -8.99 -10.21
C VAL A 159 -16.06 -8.61 -9.57
N GLY A 160 -16.45 -7.35 -9.71
CA GLY A 160 -17.72 -6.87 -9.18
C GLY A 160 -18.92 -7.30 -10.01
N ASP A 161 -20.08 -7.26 -9.39
CA ASP A 161 -21.34 -7.59 -10.02
C ASP A 161 -22.07 -6.34 -10.55
N GLY A 162 -22.59 -6.41 -11.77
CA GLY A 162 -23.43 -5.39 -12.38
C GLY A 162 -22.73 -4.05 -12.65
N GLU A 163 -23.53 -3.05 -13.01
CA GLU A 163 -23.04 -1.70 -13.35
C GLU A 163 -22.44 -0.95 -12.14
N ASP A 164 -22.91 -1.24 -10.94
CA ASP A 164 -22.43 -0.61 -9.70
C ASP A 164 -21.14 -1.27 -9.15
N TRP A 165 -20.60 -2.28 -9.84
CA TRP A 165 -19.40 -3.02 -9.42
C TRP A 165 -19.49 -3.56 -7.98
N ALA A 166 -20.66 -4.06 -7.60
CA ALA A 166 -20.93 -4.49 -6.23
C ALA A 166 -19.98 -5.61 -5.77
N GLY A 167 -19.34 -5.42 -4.64
CA GLY A 167 -18.41 -6.40 -4.04
C GLY A 167 -17.09 -6.59 -4.79
N GLY A 168 -16.84 -5.86 -5.87
CA GLY A 168 -15.62 -5.94 -6.66
C GLY A 168 -14.42 -5.19 -6.05
N TYR A 169 -13.25 -5.57 -6.50
CA TYR A 169 -12.00 -4.87 -6.19
C TYR A 169 -11.96 -3.53 -6.92
N VAL A 170 -11.82 -2.46 -6.15
CA VAL A 170 -11.75 -1.08 -6.66
C VAL A 170 -10.36 -0.53 -6.37
N PRO A 171 -9.44 -0.58 -7.35
CA PRO A 171 -8.14 0.08 -7.21
C PRO A 171 -8.32 1.60 -7.21
N ARG A 172 -7.48 2.30 -6.46
CA ARG A 172 -7.46 3.77 -6.50
C ARG A 172 -6.93 4.33 -7.81
N CYS A 173 -6.12 3.53 -8.50
CA CYS A 173 -5.63 3.81 -9.85
C CYS A 173 -5.60 2.51 -10.64
N GLY A 174 -6.43 2.41 -11.67
CA GLY A 174 -6.53 1.19 -12.48
C GLY A 174 -5.30 0.91 -13.34
N CYS A 175 -4.54 1.95 -13.73
CA CYS A 175 -3.32 1.75 -14.52
C CYS A 175 -2.14 1.19 -13.70
N CYS A 176 -2.15 1.34 -12.38
CA CYS A 176 -1.10 0.87 -11.49
C CYS A 176 -1.67 0.41 -10.12
N PRO A 177 -2.61 -0.55 -10.13
CA PRO A 177 -3.24 -1.05 -8.91
C PRO A 177 -2.22 -1.74 -8.00
N LEU A 178 -2.52 -1.83 -6.71
CA LEU A 178 -1.71 -2.62 -5.79
C LEU A 178 -1.70 -4.10 -6.20
N LEU A 179 -2.88 -4.65 -6.48
CA LEU A 179 -3.06 -6.02 -6.98
C LEU A 179 -3.39 -5.98 -8.47
N ASP A 180 -2.35 -5.99 -9.34
CA ASP A 180 -2.53 -6.00 -10.80
C ASP A 180 -3.11 -7.35 -11.24
N SER A 181 -4.38 -7.34 -11.58
CA SER A 181 -5.19 -8.56 -11.76
C SER A 181 -6.26 -8.36 -12.83
N PRO A 182 -6.88 -9.43 -13.36
CA PRO A 182 -8.02 -9.30 -14.24
C PRO A 182 -9.14 -8.44 -13.66
N ALA A 183 -9.42 -8.54 -12.34
CA ALA A 183 -10.44 -7.72 -11.70
C ALA A 183 -10.11 -6.22 -11.77
N ALA A 184 -8.86 -5.83 -11.54
CA ALA A 184 -8.43 -4.44 -11.65
C ALA A 184 -8.55 -3.91 -13.10
N ARG A 185 -8.16 -4.73 -14.08
CA ARG A 185 -8.23 -4.37 -15.51
C ARG A 185 -9.67 -4.22 -15.99
N ILE A 186 -10.53 -5.16 -15.64
CA ILE A 186 -11.96 -5.09 -15.98
C ILE A 186 -12.61 -3.84 -15.35
N TYR A 187 -12.27 -3.52 -14.11
CA TYR A 187 -12.77 -2.32 -13.44
C TYR A 187 -12.42 -1.03 -14.21
N GLU A 188 -11.16 -0.91 -14.63
CA GLU A 188 -10.66 0.31 -15.27
C GLU A 188 -11.02 0.41 -16.75
N TYR A 189 -10.90 -0.71 -17.50
CA TYR A 189 -10.96 -0.70 -18.96
C TYR A 189 -12.14 -1.52 -19.52
N GLY A 190 -12.86 -2.22 -18.67
CA GLY A 190 -13.97 -3.10 -19.07
C GLY A 190 -13.53 -4.52 -19.43
N PRO A 191 -14.51 -5.42 -19.60
CA PRO A 191 -14.24 -6.85 -19.85
C PRO A 191 -13.63 -7.14 -21.24
N GLU A 192 -13.68 -6.19 -22.16
CA GLU A 192 -13.13 -6.30 -23.52
C GLU A 192 -11.69 -5.73 -23.61
N ASP A 193 -11.05 -5.42 -22.49
CA ASP A 193 -9.68 -4.90 -22.48
C ASP A 193 -8.72 -5.91 -23.13
N PRO A 194 -7.99 -5.50 -24.20
CA PRO A 194 -7.07 -6.39 -24.90
C PRO A 194 -5.85 -6.81 -24.05
N THR A 195 -5.63 -6.17 -22.92
CA THR A 195 -4.57 -6.55 -21.98
C THR A 195 -4.99 -7.62 -20.98
N LEU A 196 -6.25 -8.05 -21.01
CA LEU A 196 -6.73 -9.21 -20.25
C LEU A 196 -6.14 -10.48 -20.86
N THR A 197 -5.24 -11.10 -20.15
CA THR A 197 -4.59 -12.35 -20.52
C THR A 197 -4.71 -13.39 -19.42
N ASP A 198 -4.63 -14.66 -19.77
CA ASP A 198 -4.56 -15.77 -18.80
C ASP A 198 -3.26 -15.75 -18.00
N SER A 199 -2.32 -14.91 -18.40
CA SER A 199 -1.02 -14.73 -17.73
C SER A 199 -1.10 -13.84 -16.50
N LEU A 200 -2.14 -13.00 -16.37
CA LEU A 200 -2.29 -12.09 -15.23
C LEU A 200 -2.48 -12.88 -13.92
N ALA A 201 -1.79 -12.43 -12.89
CA ALA A 201 -1.97 -13.00 -11.56
C ALA A 201 -3.37 -12.74 -11.01
N THR A 202 -3.99 -13.76 -10.45
CA THR A 202 -5.32 -13.67 -9.83
C THR A 202 -5.26 -13.76 -8.31
N VAL A 203 -4.14 -14.17 -7.75
CA VAL A 203 -3.93 -14.36 -6.31
C VAL A 203 -2.56 -13.85 -5.90
N TYR A 204 -2.52 -13.16 -4.77
CA TYR A 204 -1.31 -12.58 -4.21
C TYR A 204 -1.10 -13.00 -2.76
N ARG A 205 0.14 -13.19 -2.33
CA ARG A 205 0.52 -13.18 -0.92
C ARG A 205 0.94 -11.78 -0.55
N VAL A 206 0.29 -11.20 0.47
CA VAL A 206 0.56 -9.84 0.96
C VAL A 206 0.98 -9.92 2.42
N HIS A 207 2.06 -9.22 2.76
CA HIS A 207 2.51 -9.03 4.14
C HIS A 207 2.41 -7.55 4.51
N LEU A 208 1.76 -7.27 5.64
CA LEU A 208 1.68 -5.95 6.25
C LEU A 208 2.56 -5.91 7.49
N ASP A 209 3.37 -4.88 7.63
CA ASP A 209 4.08 -4.59 8.89
C ASP A 209 3.07 -4.21 9.98
N VAL A 210 3.09 -4.89 11.11
CA VAL A 210 2.10 -4.70 12.18
C VAL A 210 2.18 -3.31 12.81
N ALA A 211 3.36 -2.72 12.88
CA ALA A 211 3.53 -1.39 13.47
C ALA A 211 3.00 -0.28 12.56
N THR A 212 3.19 -0.39 11.25
CA THR A 212 2.93 0.70 10.29
C THR A 212 1.73 0.45 9.38
N GLY A 213 1.33 -0.81 9.13
CA GLY A 213 0.35 -1.16 8.12
C GLY A 213 0.86 -1.09 6.67
N ILE A 214 2.14 -0.77 6.46
CA ILE A 214 2.76 -0.75 5.13
C ILE A 214 2.82 -2.16 4.56
N VAL A 215 2.62 -2.30 3.24
CA VAL A 215 2.92 -3.54 2.51
C VAL A 215 4.43 -3.74 2.48
N VAL A 216 4.94 -4.74 3.17
CA VAL A 216 6.38 -5.06 3.22
C VAL A 216 6.79 -6.19 2.28
N ASP A 217 5.83 -6.94 1.80
CA ASP A 217 6.02 -7.94 0.76
C ASP A 217 4.71 -8.17 0.01
N LEU A 218 4.79 -8.23 -1.30
CA LEU A 218 3.69 -8.58 -2.20
C LEU A 218 4.25 -9.49 -3.28
N THR A 219 3.68 -10.68 -3.40
CA THR A 219 4.14 -11.70 -4.35
C THR A 219 2.93 -12.34 -5.03
N PRO A 220 2.88 -12.39 -6.38
CA PRO A 220 1.88 -13.16 -7.09
C PRO A 220 2.07 -14.66 -6.80
N LEU A 221 0.96 -15.38 -6.59
CA LEU A 221 0.99 -16.82 -6.31
C LEU A 221 0.64 -17.66 -7.54
N ASP A 222 0.09 -17.05 -8.56
CA ASP A 222 -0.26 -17.64 -9.84
C ASP A 222 0.05 -16.68 -10.98
N GLY A 223 -0.21 -17.10 -12.21
CA GLY A 223 0.10 -16.33 -13.40
C GLY A 223 1.60 -16.19 -13.66
N THR A 224 1.94 -15.59 -14.78
CA THR A 224 3.33 -15.25 -15.16
C THR A 224 3.53 -13.74 -15.28
N GLU A 225 2.42 -13.00 -15.26
CA GLU A 225 2.36 -11.54 -15.28
C GLU A 225 1.74 -11.05 -13.97
N GLY A 226 2.53 -10.40 -13.17
CA GLY A 226 2.10 -9.85 -11.90
C GLY A 226 3.20 -8.96 -11.33
N VAL A 227 2.82 -8.11 -10.41
CA VAL A 227 3.77 -7.24 -9.72
C VAL A 227 4.16 -7.85 -8.40
N SER A 228 5.45 -7.94 -8.16
CA SER A 228 5.99 -8.19 -6.82
C SER A 228 6.70 -6.95 -6.31
N LEU A 229 6.62 -6.73 -5.00
CA LEU A 229 7.39 -5.68 -4.35
C LEU A 229 7.85 -6.12 -2.96
N THR A 230 8.95 -5.51 -2.52
CA THR A 230 9.42 -5.66 -1.14
C THR A 230 9.81 -4.29 -0.59
N ASN A 231 9.45 -4.06 0.68
CA ASN A 231 9.87 -2.90 1.45
C ASN A 231 10.60 -3.38 2.72
N GLU A 232 11.85 -3.00 2.85
CA GLU A 232 12.60 -3.19 4.07
C GLU A 232 12.58 -1.90 4.87
N LEU A 233 11.88 -1.91 6.01
CA LEU A 233 11.73 -0.73 6.87
C LEU A 233 12.92 -0.68 7.83
N HIS A 234 13.70 0.42 7.75
CA HIS A 234 14.88 0.65 8.59
C HIS A 234 14.52 1.41 9.86
N ASP A 235 13.92 2.61 9.69
CA ASP A 235 13.55 3.50 10.78
C ASP A 235 12.10 3.92 10.64
N VAL A 236 11.36 3.96 11.75
CA VAL A 236 9.96 4.39 11.82
C VAL A 236 9.82 5.37 12.97
N ASP A 237 9.27 6.54 12.69
CA ASP A 237 9.09 7.67 13.64
C ASP A 237 10.39 8.18 14.27
N ASP A 238 11.51 7.89 13.64
CA ASP A 238 12.82 8.45 14.00
C ASP A 238 13.16 9.69 13.18
N LEU A 239 14.23 10.40 13.59
CA LEU A 239 14.73 11.56 12.86
C LEU A 239 15.26 11.13 11.49
N LEU A 240 14.57 11.54 10.43
CA LEU A 240 15.02 11.26 9.07
C LEU A 240 16.20 12.17 8.68
N VAL A 241 17.24 11.56 8.13
CA VAL A 241 18.38 12.27 7.52
C VAL A 241 18.48 11.85 6.05
N PRO A 242 17.60 12.40 5.17
CA PRO A 242 17.68 12.09 3.75
C PRO A 242 18.96 12.68 3.13
N PRO A 243 19.44 12.09 2.01
CA PRO A 243 20.53 12.66 1.25
C PRO A 243 20.18 14.05 0.71
N GLN A 244 21.20 14.88 0.52
CA GLN A 244 21.06 16.21 -0.10
C GLN A 244 21.13 16.12 -1.62
#